data_c7b25d609707c8cf5122363c7a6d67a9
#
_entry.id   c7b25d609707c8cf5122363c7a6d67a9
#
_cell.length_a   1.000
_cell.length_b   1.000
_cell.length_c   1.000
_cell.angle_alpha   90.00
_cell.angle_beta   90.00
_cell.angle_gamma   90.00
#
_symmetry.space_group_name_H-M   'P 1'
#
loop_
_entity.id
_entity.type
_entity.pdbx_description
1 polymer ?
#
loop_
_entity_poly.entity_id
_entity_poly.type
_entity_poly.pdbx_seq_one_letter_code
_entity_poly.pdbx_strand_id
1 'polypeptide(L)'
;MRIFLISLFSLIMLGGCVQEEVVEEIYEGPETDFAVAIIHPTVDNEASGVVTFTQTNEGVRVQAEISGLGSETLHGFHIHEYGDCRAGDATSAGGHYNPTDMPHGGPTDTERHMGDLGNLPADEDGVATVDFVDEKLVLSGKNSIIGYGVIVHRDQDDLMSQPVGEAGPRIGCGVIGVGNPEY
;
A
#
# COMPACT_ATOMS: atom_id res chain seq x y z
N MET A 1 -11.47 6.26 21.87
CA MET A 1 -10.07 6.19 22.30
C MET A 1 -10.05 5.75 23.75
N ARG A 2 -9.90 4.46 24.02
CA ARG A 2 -9.80 3.90 25.37
C ARG A 2 -8.37 3.41 25.56
N ILE A 3 -7.64 4.11 26.42
CA ILE A 3 -6.29 3.74 26.86
C ILE A 3 -6.45 2.78 28.03
N PHE A 4 -6.01 1.54 27.88
CA PHE A 4 -5.86 0.62 29.01
C PHE A 4 -4.41 0.69 29.51
N LEU A 5 -4.21 1.38 30.64
CA LEU A 5 -2.98 1.32 31.42
C LEU A 5 -3.03 0.09 32.32
N ILE A 6 -2.19 -0.90 32.07
CA ILE A 6 -1.89 -1.94 33.06
C ILE A 6 -0.53 -1.60 33.70
N SER A 7 -0.59 -0.98 34.87
CA SER A 7 0.59 -0.78 35.72
C SER A 7 0.72 -1.97 36.64
N LEU A 8 1.77 -2.77 36.48
CA LEU A 8 2.17 -3.74 37.47
C LEU A 8 3.48 -3.27 38.15
N PHE A 9 3.31 -2.62 39.29
CA PHE A 9 4.45 -2.27 40.19
C PHE A 9 4.84 -3.50 41.01
N SER A 10 6.02 -4.04 40.78
CA SER A 10 6.66 -4.95 41.73
C SER A 10 7.97 -4.33 42.19
N LEU A 11 7.96 -3.80 43.42
CA LEU A 11 9.13 -3.20 44.07
C LEU A 11 9.86 -4.30 44.83
N ILE A 12 10.99 -4.79 44.32
CA ILE A 12 11.94 -5.61 45.08
C ILE A 12 13.22 -4.80 45.23
N MET A 13 13.44 -4.30 46.47
CA MET A 13 14.68 -3.65 46.89
C MET A 13 15.67 -4.72 47.37
N LEU A 14 16.66 -5.08 46.55
CA LEU A 14 17.94 -5.62 46.97
C LEU A 14 18.96 -5.40 45.86
N GLY A 15 19.94 -4.54 46.09
CA GLY A 15 21.16 -4.17 45.36
C GLY A 15 21.46 -4.91 44.09
N GLY A 16 20.94 -4.43 42.95
CA GLY A 16 21.23 -4.94 41.63
C GLY A 16 20.75 -3.93 40.59
N CYS A 17 21.47 -3.82 39.51
CA CYS A 17 21.16 -2.95 38.39
C CYS A 17 19.65 -2.92 38.05
N VAL A 18 19.06 -1.74 38.07
CA VAL A 18 17.72 -1.52 37.50
C VAL A 18 17.82 -1.79 36.03
N GLN A 19 17.28 -2.91 35.56
CA GLN A 19 16.97 -3.08 34.14
C GLN A 19 15.69 -2.26 33.87
N GLU A 20 15.85 -1.17 33.14
CA GLU A 20 14.70 -0.51 32.50
C GLU A 20 14.11 -1.51 31.48
N GLU A 21 12.94 -2.07 31.79
CA GLU A 21 12.12 -2.73 30.81
C GLU A 21 11.66 -1.63 29.81
N VAL A 22 12.24 -1.63 28.63
CA VAL A 22 11.71 -0.83 27.51
C VAL A 22 10.39 -1.49 27.09
N VAL A 23 9.27 -0.93 27.56
CA VAL A 23 7.96 -1.27 27.04
C VAL A 23 7.87 -0.63 25.64
N GLU A 24 8.09 -1.43 24.63
CA GLU A 24 7.81 -1.02 23.24
C GLU A 24 6.30 -0.81 23.14
N GLU A 25 5.86 0.45 23.05
CA GLU A 25 4.46 0.76 22.73
C GLU A 25 4.20 0.23 21.32
N ILE A 26 3.45 -0.85 21.21
CA ILE A 26 2.97 -1.35 19.92
C ILE A 26 1.92 -0.35 19.45
N TYR A 27 2.29 0.48 18.48
CA TYR A 27 1.31 1.32 17.78
C TYR A 27 0.43 0.40 16.93
N GLU A 28 -0.74 0.09 17.44
CA GLU A 28 -1.79 -0.54 16.65
C GLU A 28 -2.53 0.59 15.91
N GLY A 29 -2.31 0.68 14.60
CA GLY A 29 -3.07 1.57 13.73
C GLY A 29 -4.58 1.32 13.81
N PRO A 30 -5.42 2.08 13.09
CA PRO A 30 -6.87 1.85 13.13
C PRO A 30 -7.20 0.43 12.68
N GLU A 31 -7.99 -0.28 13.46
CA GLU A 31 -8.58 -1.54 13.01
C GLU A 31 -9.65 -1.23 11.96
N THR A 32 -9.47 -1.76 10.76
CA THR A 32 -10.45 -1.65 9.67
C THR A 32 -10.38 -2.87 8.76
N ASP A 33 -11.55 -3.27 8.27
CA ASP A 33 -11.67 -4.35 7.28
C ASP A 33 -11.88 -3.80 5.86
N PHE A 34 -12.00 -2.48 5.71
CA PHE A 34 -12.23 -1.84 4.42
C PHE A 34 -11.48 -0.52 4.29
N ALA A 35 -10.78 -0.38 3.17
CA ALA A 35 -10.05 0.83 2.82
C ALA A 35 -10.29 1.22 1.36
N VAL A 36 -10.04 2.49 1.04
CA VAL A 36 -10.23 3.04 -0.30
C VAL A 36 -9.12 4.02 -0.64
N ALA A 37 -8.67 4.01 -1.88
CA ALA A 37 -7.84 5.06 -2.46
C ALA A 37 -8.54 5.64 -3.69
N ILE A 38 -8.72 6.96 -3.71
CA ILE A 38 -9.18 7.67 -4.90
C ILE A 38 -7.94 8.09 -5.68
N ILE A 39 -7.82 7.58 -6.89
CA ILE A 39 -6.68 7.91 -7.76
C ILE A 39 -6.98 9.20 -8.51
N HIS A 40 -6.08 10.14 -8.36
CA HIS A 40 -6.07 11.41 -9.10
C HIS A 40 -4.91 11.43 -10.09
N PRO A 41 -5.08 12.04 -11.26
CA PRO A 41 -4.01 12.16 -12.24
C PRO A 41 -2.87 13.02 -11.71
N THR A 42 -1.65 12.66 -12.06
CA THR A 42 -0.49 13.56 -11.93
C THR A 42 -0.54 14.63 -13.01
N VAL A 43 0.35 15.63 -12.93
CA VAL A 43 0.40 16.73 -13.90
C VAL A 43 0.55 16.17 -15.34
N ASP A 44 -0.22 16.71 -16.27
CA ASP A 44 -0.27 16.33 -17.69
C ASP A 44 -0.68 14.86 -17.96
N ASN A 45 -1.36 14.21 -17.01
CA ASN A 45 -1.89 12.85 -17.16
C ASN A 45 -3.41 12.81 -16.87
N GLU A 46 -4.07 11.68 -17.17
CA GLU A 46 -5.52 11.53 -17.07
C GLU A 46 -5.95 10.34 -16.19
N ALA A 47 -5.00 9.52 -15.71
CA ALA A 47 -5.28 8.32 -14.93
C ALA A 47 -6.05 8.64 -13.65
N SER A 48 -7.28 8.14 -13.56
CA SER A 48 -8.17 8.42 -12.43
C SER A 48 -9.12 7.25 -12.17
N GLY A 49 -9.51 7.07 -10.90
CA GLY A 49 -10.43 5.99 -10.55
C GLY A 49 -10.43 5.68 -9.06
N VAL A 50 -10.84 4.47 -8.72
CA VAL A 50 -10.99 4.01 -7.35
C VAL A 50 -10.30 2.65 -7.17
N VAL A 51 -9.60 2.51 -6.06
CA VAL A 51 -9.09 1.23 -5.58
C VAL A 51 -9.69 0.95 -4.22
N THR A 52 -10.28 -0.21 -4.05
CA THR A 52 -10.80 -0.68 -2.76
C THR A 52 -9.99 -1.85 -2.26
N PHE A 53 -9.87 -1.94 -0.94
CA PHE A 53 -9.15 -2.97 -0.23
C PHE A 53 -10.07 -3.54 0.84
N THR A 54 -10.34 -4.84 0.78
CA THR A 54 -11.21 -5.54 1.75
C THR A 54 -10.42 -6.65 2.42
N GLN A 55 -10.34 -6.63 3.75
CA GLN A 55 -9.70 -7.71 4.50
C GLN A 55 -10.50 -9.00 4.36
N THR A 56 -9.83 -10.08 4.06
CA THR A 56 -10.39 -11.43 3.97
C THR A 56 -9.59 -12.41 4.84
N ASN A 57 -10.03 -13.65 4.93
CA ASN A 57 -9.29 -14.71 5.64
C ASN A 57 -8.01 -15.14 4.88
N GLU A 58 -7.89 -14.82 3.59
CA GLU A 58 -6.79 -15.23 2.72
C GLU A 58 -5.81 -14.08 2.43
N GLY A 59 -6.08 -12.86 2.89
CA GLY A 59 -5.31 -11.66 2.64
C GLY A 59 -6.21 -10.46 2.39
N VAL A 60 -5.79 -9.51 1.57
CA VAL A 60 -6.59 -8.35 1.20
C VAL A 60 -7.05 -8.48 -0.25
N ARG A 61 -8.38 -8.47 -0.47
CA ARG A 61 -8.95 -8.34 -1.81
C ARG A 61 -8.75 -6.93 -2.31
N VAL A 62 -8.10 -6.80 -3.45
CA VAL A 62 -7.85 -5.55 -4.15
C VAL A 62 -8.76 -5.48 -5.37
N GLN A 63 -9.59 -4.45 -5.44
CA GLN A 63 -10.41 -4.19 -6.62
C GLN A 63 -10.10 -2.77 -7.11
N ALA A 64 -9.86 -2.62 -8.39
CA ALA A 64 -9.60 -1.31 -8.99
C ALA A 64 -10.37 -1.13 -10.28
N GLU A 65 -10.84 0.10 -10.50
CA GLU A 65 -11.33 0.58 -11.78
C GLU A 65 -10.65 1.91 -12.07
N ILE A 66 -9.77 1.91 -13.06
CA ILE A 66 -8.94 3.07 -13.42
C ILE A 66 -9.15 3.38 -14.89
N SER A 67 -9.48 4.62 -15.21
CA SER A 67 -9.66 5.16 -16.56
C SER A 67 -8.57 6.17 -16.91
N GLY A 68 -8.54 6.62 -18.16
CA GLY A 68 -7.55 7.58 -18.66
C GLY A 68 -6.17 6.94 -18.90
N LEU A 69 -6.16 5.63 -19.16
CA LEU A 69 -4.98 4.84 -19.52
C LEU A 69 -4.83 4.75 -21.05
N GLY A 70 -3.68 4.26 -21.51
CA GLY A 70 -3.50 3.93 -22.91
C GLY A 70 -4.37 2.74 -23.34
N SER A 71 -4.92 2.78 -24.56
CA SER A 71 -5.70 1.66 -25.11
C SER A 71 -4.85 0.40 -25.25
N GLU A 72 -5.32 -0.73 -24.73
CA GLU A 72 -4.66 -2.04 -24.80
C GLU A 72 -3.22 -2.05 -24.25
N THR A 73 -2.96 -1.28 -23.16
CA THR A 73 -1.64 -1.17 -22.52
C THR A 73 -1.63 -1.81 -21.14
N LEU A 74 -0.41 -2.07 -20.63
CA LEU A 74 -0.16 -2.50 -19.26
C LEU A 74 0.50 -1.37 -18.50
N HIS A 75 0.09 -1.19 -17.24
CA HIS A 75 0.57 -0.12 -16.38
C HIS A 75 0.99 -0.67 -15.03
N GLY A 76 2.25 -0.41 -14.61
CA GLY A 76 2.71 -0.79 -13.28
C GLY A 76 1.79 -0.23 -12.21
N PHE A 77 1.47 -1.06 -11.22
CA PHE A 77 0.53 -0.76 -10.15
C PHE A 77 1.12 -1.15 -8.81
N HIS A 78 1.37 -0.15 -7.95
CA HIS A 78 2.12 -0.38 -6.72
C HIS A 78 1.60 0.43 -5.55
N ILE A 79 1.85 -0.08 -4.32
CA ILE A 79 1.76 0.71 -3.10
C ILE A 79 3.15 1.29 -2.82
N HIS A 80 3.22 2.60 -2.54
CA HIS A 80 4.44 3.36 -2.28
C HIS A 80 4.59 3.74 -0.81
N GLU A 81 5.84 4.08 -0.39
CA GLU A 81 6.26 4.31 1.00
C GLU A 81 5.50 5.42 1.73
N TYR A 82 4.99 6.42 1.01
CA TYR A 82 4.31 7.56 1.61
C TYR A 82 2.97 7.82 0.94
N GLY A 83 1.93 8.09 1.74
CA GLY A 83 0.65 8.61 1.27
C GLY A 83 0.75 10.09 0.93
N ASP A 84 1.72 10.45 0.09
CA ASP A 84 1.99 11.84 -0.27
C ASP A 84 1.94 12.03 -1.79
N CYS A 85 0.81 12.59 -2.26
CA CYS A 85 0.57 12.91 -3.68
C CYS A 85 0.77 14.40 -3.99
N ARG A 86 1.50 15.18 -3.15
CA ARG A 86 1.65 16.63 -3.35
C ARG A 86 2.59 17.02 -4.49
N ALA A 87 3.61 16.22 -4.78
CA ALA A 87 4.46 16.46 -5.95
C ALA A 87 3.64 16.24 -7.22
N GLY A 88 3.76 17.16 -8.19
CA GLY A 88 3.01 17.09 -9.44
C GLY A 88 3.25 15.82 -10.26
N ASP A 89 4.39 15.16 -10.06
CA ASP A 89 4.80 13.89 -10.66
C ASP A 89 4.70 12.71 -9.68
N ALA A 90 4.08 12.91 -8.51
CA ALA A 90 3.95 11.95 -7.41
C ALA A 90 5.28 11.40 -6.85
N THR A 91 6.44 12.04 -7.09
CA THR A 91 7.72 11.60 -6.51
C THR A 91 7.75 11.69 -4.98
N SER A 92 6.90 12.53 -4.37
CA SER A 92 6.73 12.60 -2.91
C SER A 92 6.23 11.30 -2.26
N ALA A 93 5.64 10.38 -3.03
CA ALA A 93 5.22 9.08 -2.53
C ALA A 93 6.37 8.10 -2.23
N GLY A 94 7.62 8.44 -2.58
CA GLY A 94 8.80 7.59 -2.31
C GLY A 94 8.94 6.40 -3.25
N GLY A 95 9.59 5.32 -2.80
CA GLY A 95 9.74 4.04 -3.49
C GLY A 95 8.56 3.10 -3.24
N HIS A 96 8.69 1.82 -3.63
CA HIS A 96 7.69 0.80 -3.32
C HIS A 96 7.63 0.52 -1.81
N TYR A 97 6.43 0.25 -1.29
CA TYR A 97 6.25 -0.16 0.10
C TYR A 97 6.91 -1.51 0.37
N ASN A 98 8.01 -1.50 1.11
CA ASN A 98 8.87 -2.67 1.33
C ASN A 98 9.31 -2.80 2.79
N PRO A 99 8.41 -3.10 3.73
CA PRO A 99 8.73 -3.19 5.15
C PRO A 99 9.58 -4.42 5.50
N THR A 100 9.77 -5.35 4.57
CA THR A 100 10.48 -6.63 4.76
C THR A 100 11.83 -6.68 4.05
N ASP A 101 12.25 -5.60 3.38
CA ASP A 101 13.52 -5.48 2.66
C ASP A 101 13.76 -6.62 1.64
N MET A 102 12.69 -6.96 0.89
CA MET A 102 12.73 -7.95 -0.18
C MET A 102 13.11 -7.30 -1.52
N PRO A 103 13.58 -8.06 -2.52
CA PRO A 103 13.73 -7.55 -3.87
C PRO A 103 12.37 -7.25 -4.52
N HIS A 104 12.37 -6.46 -5.60
CA HIS A 104 11.20 -6.30 -6.45
C HIS A 104 10.84 -7.60 -7.17
N GLY A 105 9.54 -7.85 -7.35
CA GLY A 105 9.04 -9.05 -8.03
C GLY A 105 7.56 -8.97 -8.43
N GLY A 106 7.09 -9.99 -9.10
CA GLY A 106 5.68 -10.10 -9.49
C GLY A 106 4.73 -10.41 -8.31
N PRO A 107 3.42 -10.14 -8.44
CA PRO A 107 2.46 -10.28 -7.34
C PRO A 107 2.32 -11.71 -6.80
N THR A 108 2.72 -12.72 -7.57
CA THR A 108 2.70 -14.13 -7.17
C THR A 108 4.04 -14.64 -6.65
N ASP A 109 5.09 -13.82 -6.67
CA ASP A 109 6.42 -14.21 -6.22
C ASP A 109 6.50 -14.27 -4.69
N THR A 110 7.23 -15.26 -4.19
CA THR A 110 7.46 -15.39 -2.74
C THR A 110 8.32 -14.26 -2.22
N GLU A 111 9.33 -13.84 -2.99
CA GLU A 111 10.20 -12.71 -2.68
C GLU A 111 9.78 -11.53 -3.56
N ARG A 112 9.11 -10.54 -2.97
CA ARG A 112 8.70 -9.28 -3.59
C ARG A 112 8.46 -8.23 -2.52
N HIS A 113 8.42 -6.96 -2.90
CA HIS A 113 7.90 -5.92 -2.00
C HIS A 113 6.44 -6.22 -1.62
N MET A 114 6.01 -5.80 -0.46
CA MET A 114 4.59 -5.89 -0.12
C MET A 114 3.73 -5.02 -1.05
N GLY A 115 4.30 -3.94 -1.56
CA GLY A 115 3.63 -3.01 -2.47
C GLY A 115 3.60 -3.41 -3.94
N ASP A 116 4.20 -4.54 -4.35
CA ASP A 116 4.23 -4.95 -5.76
C ASP A 116 2.91 -5.64 -6.15
N LEU A 117 1.99 -4.90 -6.74
CA LEU A 117 0.67 -5.40 -7.16
C LEU A 117 0.64 -5.82 -8.65
N GLY A 118 1.76 -5.69 -9.36
CA GLY A 118 1.91 -6.07 -10.75
C GLY A 118 1.42 -5.00 -11.73
N ASN A 119 0.56 -5.38 -12.67
CA ASN A 119 0.13 -4.50 -13.75
C ASN A 119 -1.39 -4.39 -13.85
N LEU A 120 -1.86 -3.21 -14.22
CA LEU A 120 -3.24 -2.93 -14.64
C LEU A 120 -3.36 -3.14 -16.17
N PRO A 121 -4.15 -4.12 -16.63
CA PRO A 121 -4.42 -4.29 -18.06
C PRO A 121 -5.55 -3.34 -18.48
N ALA A 122 -5.23 -2.32 -19.27
CA ALA A 122 -6.23 -1.45 -19.87
C ALA A 122 -6.84 -2.09 -21.13
N ASP A 123 -8.13 -1.93 -21.28
CA ASP A 123 -8.90 -2.37 -22.44
C ASP A 123 -8.78 -1.38 -23.64
N GLU A 124 -9.60 -1.60 -24.69
CA GLU A 124 -9.65 -0.75 -25.89
C GLU A 124 -10.11 0.69 -25.60
N ASP A 125 -10.85 0.89 -24.49
CA ASP A 125 -11.34 2.21 -24.05
C ASP A 125 -10.37 2.89 -23.06
N GLY A 126 -9.24 2.26 -22.73
CA GLY A 126 -8.25 2.77 -21.76
C GLY A 126 -8.74 2.67 -20.33
N VAL A 127 -9.56 1.65 -20.02
CA VAL A 127 -10.04 1.35 -18.67
C VAL A 127 -9.46 0.04 -18.20
N ALA A 128 -8.86 0.04 -17.01
CA ALA A 128 -8.41 -1.18 -16.36
C ALA A 128 -9.33 -1.55 -15.19
N THR A 129 -9.80 -2.80 -15.19
CA THR A 129 -10.56 -3.37 -14.06
C THR A 129 -9.85 -4.61 -13.57
N VAL A 130 -9.51 -4.64 -12.28
CA VAL A 130 -8.88 -5.79 -11.63
C VAL A 130 -9.59 -6.17 -10.34
N ASP A 131 -9.53 -7.46 -10.02
CA ASP A 131 -10.10 -8.05 -8.81
C ASP A 131 -9.29 -9.29 -8.42
N PHE A 132 -8.49 -9.19 -7.36
CA PHE A 132 -7.63 -10.28 -6.87
C PHE A 132 -7.45 -10.21 -5.36
N VAL A 133 -6.95 -11.29 -4.75
CA VAL A 133 -6.55 -11.32 -3.34
C VAL A 133 -5.02 -11.32 -3.27
N ASP A 134 -4.47 -10.39 -2.51
CA ASP A 134 -3.05 -10.34 -2.17
C ASP A 134 -2.83 -10.86 -0.75
N GLU A 135 -2.06 -11.95 -0.63
CA GLU A 135 -1.85 -12.67 0.64
C GLU A 135 -0.90 -11.94 1.61
N LYS A 136 -0.13 -10.95 1.13
CA LYS A 136 0.87 -10.23 1.94
C LYS A 136 0.33 -8.92 2.53
N LEU A 137 -0.67 -8.33 1.88
CA LEU A 137 -1.25 -7.08 2.35
C LEU A 137 -2.07 -7.29 3.63
N VAL A 138 -2.06 -6.28 4.49
CA VAL A 138 -2.90 -6.21 5.69
C VAL A 138 -3.41 -4.78 5.88
N LEU A 139 -4.65 -4.65 6.38
CA LEU A 139 -5.27 -3.34 6.67
C LEU A 139 -5.03 -2.88 8.11
N SER A 140 -4.58 -3.76 9.00
CA SER A 140 -4.38 -3.46 10.43
C SER A 140 -3.02 -3.97 10.92
N GLY A 141 -2.53 -3.43 12.03
CA GLY A 141 -1.26 -3.85 12.65
C GLY A 141 -0.02 -3.18 12.03
N LYS A 142 1.15 -3.72 12.37
CA LYS A 142 2.47 -3.11 12.08
C LYS A 142 2.71 -2.82 10.59
N ASN A 143 2.25 -3.70 9.72
CA ASN A 143 2.48 -3.59 8.27
C ASN A 143 1.21 -3.15 7.52
N SER A 144 0.29 -2.47 8.22
CA SER A 144 -0.93 -1.92 7.61
C SER A 144 -0.58 -0.98 6.46
N ILE A 145 -1.32 -1.11 5.35
CA ILE A 145 -1.18 -0.23 4.18
C ILE A 145 -1.96 1.09 4.31
N ILE A 146 -2.68 1.30 5.41
CA ILE A 146 -3.42 2.55 5.66
C ILE A 146 -2.45 3.73 5.77
N GLY A 147 -2.70 4.78 5.00
CA GLY A 147 -1.88 5.98 4.96
C GLY A 147 -0.75 5.94 3.91
N TYR A 148 -0.58 4.83 3.21
CA TYR A 148 0.40 4.70 2.13
C TYR A 148 -0.17 5.16 0.78
N GLY A 149 0.71 5.35 -0.22
CA GLY A 149 0.32 5.82 -1.56
C GLY A 149 0.03 4.67 -2.50
N VAL A 150 -1.01 4.77 -3.31
CA VAL A 150 -1.22 3.92 -4.48
C VAL A 150 -0.77 4.69 -5.71
N ILE A 151 0.10 4.09 -6.51
CA ILE A 151 0.65 4.68 -7.73
C ILE A 151 0.27 3.82 -8.94
N VAL A 152 -0.17 4.51 -9.99
CA VAL A 152 -0.31 3.96 -11.34
C VAL A 152 0.82 4.52 -12.19
N HIS A 153 1.56 3.64 -12.86
CA HIS A 153 2.68 4.00 -13.71
C HIS A 153 2.28 4.07 -15.20
N ARG A 154 3.09 4.77 -16.00
CA ARG A 154 2.85 4.91 -17.43
C ARG A 154 3.13 3.62 -18.20
N ASP A 155 4.23 2.95 -17.84
CA ASP A 155 4.73 1.81 -18.57
C ASP A 155 4.45 0.52 -17.79
N GLN A 156 4.61 -0.60 -18.48
CA GLN A 156 4.49 -1.92 -17.89
C GLN A 156 5.61 -2.14 -16.87
N ASP A 157 5.26 -2.67 -15.69
CA ASP A 157 6.20 -3.31 -14.79
C ASP A 157 6.67 -4.62 -15.43
N ASP A 158 8.00 -4.79 -15.60
CA ASP A 158 8.60 -6.01 -16.15
C ASP A 158 8.69 -7.13 -15.12
N LEU A 159 8.31 -6.87 -13.86
CA LEU A 159 8.25 -7.79 -12.70
C LEU A 159 9.61 -8.33 -12.25
N MET A 160 10.71 -7.81 -12.76
CA MET A 160 12.05 -8.37 -12.52
C MET A 160 13.13 -7.33 -12.25
N SER A 161 13.11 -6.20 -12.98
CA SER A 161 14.17 -5.20 -12.90
C SER A 161 14.19 -4.51 -11.54
N GLN A 162 15.37 -4.50 -10.92
CA GLN A 162 15.55 -3.86 -9.62
C GLN A 162 15.85 -2.36 -9.78
N PRO A 163 15.37 -1.52 -8.90
CA PRO A 163 14.55 -1.84 -7.70
C PRO A 163 13.04 -1.78 -7.91
N VAL A 164 12.51 -1.45 -9.09
CA VAL A 164 11.09 -1.04 -9.25
C VAL A 164 10.45 -1.45 -10.60
N GLY A 165 10.99 -2.46 -11.30
CA GLY A 165 10.38 -3.06 -12.49
C GLY A 165 10.32 -2.19 -13.73
N GLU A 166 11.09 -1.08 -13.78
CA GLU A 166 11.16 -0.14 -14.90
C GLU A 166 9.79 0.40 -15.40
N ALA A 167 8.80 0.48 -14.50
CA ALA A 167 7.42 0.87 -14.81
C ALA A 167 7.25 2.35 -15.26
N GLY A 168 8.34 3.11 -15.30
CA GLY A 168 8.36 4.46 -15.85
C GLY A 168 7.69 5.53 -14.97
N PRO A 169 7.29 6.66 -15.57
CA PRO A 169 6.69 7.78 -14.84
C PRO A 169 5.38 7.41 -14.15
N ARG A 170 5.07 8.13 -13.08
CA ARG A 170 3.83 7.98 -12.31
C ARG A 170 2.73 8.84 -12.95
N ILE A 171 1.63 8.25 -13.33
CA ILE A 171 0.52 8.92 -14.01
C ILE A 171 -0.72 9.09 -13.14
N GLY A 172 -0.82 8.35 -12.03
CA GLY A 172 -1.90 8.45 -11.06
C GLY A 172 -1.39 8.22 -9.64
N CYS A 173 -1.97 8.94 -8.67
CA CYS A 173 -1.64 8.85 -7.25
C CYS A 173 -2.89 8.95 -6.39
N GLY A 174 -2.99 8.11 -5.35
CA GLY A 174 -4.02 8.17 -4.34
C GLY A 174 -3.48 7.74 -2.98
N VAL A 175 -4.16 8.15 -1.90
CA VAL A 175 -3.79 7.76 -0.53
C VAL A 175 -4.79 6.75 -0.01
N ILE A 176 -4.31 5.66 0.57
CA ILE A 176 -5.15 4.62 1.16
C ILE A 176 -5.70 5.12 2.49
N GLY A 177 -6.99 5.35 2.54
CA GLY A 177 -7.72 5.77 3.73
C GLY A 177 -8.70 4.71 4.20
N VAL A 178 -9.13 4.81 5.48
CA VAL A 178 -10.24 3.98 5.98
C VAL A 178 -11.50 4.32 5.19
N GLY A 179 -12.10 3.30 4.57
CA GLY A 179 -13.30 3.42 3.76
C GLY A 179 -14.60 3.22 4.56
N ASN A 180 -15.72 3.63 3.97
CA ASN A 180 -17.04 3.29 4.47
C ASN A 180 -17.57 2.06 3.69
N PRO A 181 -17.72 0.89 4.32
CA PRO A 181 -18.13 -0.33 3.62
C PRO A 181 -19.62 -0.35 3.22
N GLU A 182 -20.40 0.64 3.65
CA GLU A 182 -21.83 0.75 3.32
C GLU A 182 -22.08 1.63 2.08
N TYR A 183 -21.02 2.14 1.46
CA TYR A 183 -21.14 3.08 0.32
C TYR A 183 -20.96 2.37 -1.03
#